data_55013badc4848e5a7b0dfad221c3d6ad
#
_entry.id   55013badc4848e5a7b0dfad221c3d6ad
#
_cell.length_a   1.000
_cell.length_b   1.000
_cell.length_c   1.000
_cell.angle_alpha   90.00
_cell.angle_beta   90.00
_cell.angle_gamma   90.00
#
_symmetry.space_group_name_H-M   'P 1'
#
loop_
_entity.id
_entity.type
_entity.pdbx_description
1 polymer ?
#
loop_
_entity_poly.entity_id
_entity_poly.type
_entity_poly.pdbx_seq_one_letter_code
_entity_poly.pdbx_strand_id
1 'polypeptide(L)'
;LPKSNRRIRQESSTLPLSKSLRPAYLVVLLLALLAAWFFWLQWRGPLLTAYRVEMRPLVQRVVASGEVDNQSVAQVGSEITGVVTARHVREGDRVRKGDLLLELRDEEQTARLREAEAALRQLVDSSRPQAEATLEDAQSNLLQAQRELERREKLQARKLLSAEALEQARRAELAARVIRDRARLAAAALAADGSEERILRERLEAARTALARTRILAGFDGIVQRRNVEPGDLVQPGRTLLEIARADSREILLPLDEKNLAPVAIGQQALVIADAYPDRPYRAEVSFIAPSVDTARGTIDVHLQLLEPAQALRQGMTVSVNIETGRREQALVLPNDALRQRSGSTAEVLRVRDGHAEPVKVRLGLLGTAMSEIAEGLEEGQLVLVGEAEPGQRVRIREQPIPGAGS
;
A
#
# COMPACT_ATOMS: atom_id res chain seq x y z
N LEU A 1 119.94 76.25 -38.56
CA LEU A 1 119.46 77.51 -38.07
C LEU A 1 117.99 77.75 -38.32
N PRO A 2 117.32 78.48 -37.54
CA PRO A 2 117.00 78.36 -36.10
C PRO A 2 115.48 78.62 -35.81
N LYS A 3 115.15 78.57 -34.55
CA LYS A 3 114.18 79.34 -33.77
C LYS A 3 112.76 78.84 -33.76
N SER A 4 112.28 78.55 -32.72
CA SER A 4 111.97 79.33 -31.52
C SER A 4 110.37 79.49 -31.40
N ASN A 5 109.99 79.26 -30.24
CA ASN A 5 109.06 79.95 -29.37
C ASN A 5 107.65 79.20 -29.05
N ARG A 6 107.53 78.69 -27.89
CA ARG A 6 106.82 79.18 -26.69
C ARG A 6 105.40 79.72 -26.91
N ARG A 7 104.41 79.10 -26.29
CA ARG A 7 103.59 79.65 -25.18
C ARG A 7 102.52 78.65 -24.78
N ILE A 8 102.56 78.08 -23.62
CA ILE A 8 101.78 78.25 -22.38
C ILE A 8 100.37 78.79 -22.57
N ARG A 9 99.40 78.00 -22.13
CA ARG A 9 98.29 78.33 -21.18
C ARG A 9 97.30 77.15 -21.01
N GLN A 10 97.31 76.67 -19.78
CA GLN A 10 96.26 76.69 -18.76
C GLN A 10 95.01 75.87 -19.09
N GLU A 11 94.90 74.81 -18.37
CA GLU A 11 93.88 74.36 -17.42
C GLU A 11 92.44 74.82 -17.64
N SER A 12 91.60 73.83 -17.80
CA SER A 12 90.32 73.79 -17.09
C SER A 12 89.83 72.33 -17.06
N SER A 13 89.79 71.79 -15.88
CA SER A 13 89.25 70.52 -15.47
C SER A 13 87.73 70.55 -15.64
N THR A 14 87.16 69.67 -16.45
CA THR A 14 85.73 69.30 -16.32
C THR A 14 85.67 67.82 -16.34
N LEU A 15 85.31 67.25 -15.20
CA LEU A 15 84.90 65.86 -14.97
C LEU A 15 83.59 65.51 -15.77
N PRO A 16 83.53 64.42 -16.55
CA PRO A 16 82.26 63.96 -17.13
C PRO A 16 81.52 63.18 -16.08
N LEU A 17 80.35 63.70 -15.57
CA LEU A 17 79.34 62.95 -14.85
C LEU A 17 78.87 61.85 -15.75
N SER A 18 79.00 60.62 -15.24
CA SER A 18 78.60 59.34 -15.86
C SER A 18 77.11 59.34 -16.32
N LYS A 19 76.87 59.30 -17.60
CA LYS A 19 75.52 59.04 -18.23
C LYS A 19 75.00 57.59 -18.05
N SER A 20 75.61 56.74 -17.20
CA SER A 20 75.29 55.34 -17.02
C SER A 20 74.25 55.04 -15.91
N LEU A 21 73.81 56.02 -15.13
CA LEU A 21 72.87 55.81 -14.02
C LEU A 21 71.37 55.96 -14.42
N ARG A 22 71.05 56.53 -15.61
CA ARG A 22 69.69 56.71 -16.08
C ARG A 22 68.93 55.41 -16.41
N PRO A 23 69.53 54.34 -17.02
CA PRO A 23 68.82 53.11 -17.27
C PRO A 23 68.56 52.30 -15.97
N ALA A 24 69.43 52.36 -15.01
CA ALA A 24 69.27 51.64 -13.72
C ALA A 24 68.06 52.17 -12.90
N TYR A 25 67.87 53.49 -12.88
CA TYR A 25 66.71 54.09 -12.21
C TYR A 25 65.40 53.75 -12.90
N LEU A 26 65.40 53.64 -14.22
CA LEU A 26 64.21 53.20 -14.97
C LEU A 26 63.84 51.72 -14.71
N VAL A 27 64.86 50.84 -14.61
CA VAL A 27 64.67 49.42 -14.24
C VAL A 27 64.16 49.26 -12.80
N VAL A 28 64.72 50.01 -11.85
CA VAL A 28 64.34 50.04 -10.42
C VAL A 28 62.91 50.59 -10.31
N LEU A 29 62.54 51.63 -11.04
CA LEU A 29 61.18 52.18 -11.09
C LEU A 29 60.17 51.16 -11.68
N LEU A 30 60.56 50.46 -12.77
CA LEU A 30 59.77 49.44 -13.38
C LEU A 30 59.51 48.24 -12.47
N LEU A 31 60.57 47.78 -11.78
CA LEU A 31 60.46 46.71 -10.76
C LEU A 31 59.62 47.15 -9.56
N ALA A 32 59.70 48.39 -9.10
CA ALA A 32 58.89 48.95 -8.03
C ALA A 32 57.42 49.06 -8.47
N LEU A 33 57.11 49.44 -9.72
CA LEU A 33 55.81 49.49 -10.28
C LEU A 33 55.19 48.04 -10.46
N LEU A 34 56.01 47.08 -10.91
CA LEU A 34 55.63 45.69 -11.00
C LEU A 34 55.40 45.09 -9.61
N ALA A 35 56.24 45.38 -8.65
CA ALA A 35 56.06 44.97 -7.25
C ALA A 35 54.76 45.59 -6.64
N ALA A 36 54.58 46.90 -6.86
CA ALA A 36 53.40 47.61 -6.43
C ALA A 36 52.10 47.06 -7.10
N TRP A 37 52.20 46.75 -8.41
CA TRP A 37 51.10 46.12 -9.15
C TRP A 37 50.80 44.68 -8.69
N PHE A 38 51.87 43.90 -8.41
CA PHE A 38 51.74 42.54 -7.86
C PHE A 38 51.17 42.59 -6.43
N PHE A 39 51.65 43.53 -5.58
CA PHE A 39 51.12 43.74 -4.24
C PHE A 39 49.64 44.23 -4.27
N TRP A 40 49.31 45.09 -5.23
CA TRP A 40 47.96 45.58 -5.44
C TRP A 40 47.02 44.47 -5.95
N LEU A 41 47.50 43.51 -6.83
CA LEU A 41 46.76 42.32 -7.22
C LEU A 41 46.50 41.39 -6.03
N GLN A 42 47.49 41.13 -5.19
CA GLN A 42 47.33 40.33 -3.98
C GLN A 42 46.39 41.01 -2.97
N TRP A 43 46.41 42.32 -2.87
CA TRP A 43 45.55 43.06 -1.94
C TRP A 43 44.11 43.11 -2.37
N ARG A 44 43.79 42.85 -3.65
CA ARG A 44 42.43 42.81 -4.18
C ARG A 44 41.65 41.53 -3.81
N GLY A 45 42.33 40.48 -3.39
CA GLY A 45 41.71 39.16 -3.09
C GLY A 45 41.13 38.44 -4.30
N PRO A 46 40.86 37.13 -4.20
CA PRO A 46 40.24 36.32 -5.23
C PRO A 46 38.80 36.77 -5.52
N LEU A 47 38.36 36.57 -6.77
CA LEU A 47 36.95 36.76 -7.16
C LEU A 47 36.22 35.45 -6.90
N LEU A 48 35.35 35.41 -5.89
CA LEU A 48 34.59 34.26 -5.51
C LEU A 48 33.09 34.47 -5.75
N THR A 49 32.40 33.39 -6.05
CA THR A 49 30.94 33.37 -6.15
C THR A 49 30.31 33.46 -4.76
N ALA A 50 29.28 34.25 -4.61
CA ALA A 50 28.50 34.33 -3.38
C ALA A 50 27.02 34.23 -3.66
N TYR A 51 26.33 33.56 -2.77
CA TYR A 51 24.87 33.53 -2.75
C TYR A 51 24.37 34.51 -1.68
N ARG A 52 23.26 35.17 -2.00
CA ARG A 52 22.52 35.96 -1.04
C ARG A 52 21.52 35.02 -0.32
N VAL A 53 21.54 35.01 0.99
CA VAL A 53 20.59 34.23 1.82
C VAL A 53 19.21 34.85 1.69
N GLU A 54 18.23 34.09 1.28
CA GLU A 54 16.85 34.55 0.98
C GLU A 54 15.82 33.64 1.63
N MET A 55 14.65 34.23 1.93
CA MET A 55 13.47 33.47 2.36
C MET A 55 12.78 32.84 1.14
N ARG A 56 12.69 31.53 1.10
CA ARG A 56 12.03 30.78 0.00
C ARG A 56 11.31 29.55 0.54
N PRO A 57 10.27 29.05 -0.18
CA PRO A 57 9.69 27.77 0.16
C PRO A 57 10.71 26.65 -0.04
N LEU A 58 10.78 25.74 0.92
CA LEU A 58 11.64 24.58 0.89
C LEU A 58 10.85 23.32 1.18
N VAL A 59 11.05 22.30 0.33
CA VAL A 59 10.47 20.97 0.48
C VAL A 59 11.59 19.96 0.61
N GLN A 60 11.57 19.21 1.71
CA GLN A 60 12.41 18.05 1.89
C GLN A 60 11.73 16.82 1.31
N ARG A 61 12.43 16.07 0.48
CA ARG A 61 11.90 14.85 -0.15
C ARG A 61 12.86 13.69 0.05
N VAL A 62 12.28 12.53 0.29
CA VAL A 62 12.99 11.25 0.21
C VAL A 62 12.60 10.60 -1.11
N VAL A 63 13.60 10.26 -1.91
CA VAL A 63 13.43 9.62 -3.22
C VAL A 63 13.92 8.18 -3.12
N ALA A 64 13.09 7.23 -3.50
CA ALA A 64 13.46 5.82 -3.55
C ALA A 64 12.68 5.10 -4.66
N SER A 65 13.21 3.95 -5.09
CA SER A 65 12.55 3.10 -6.09
C SER A 65 11.75 2.01 -5.39
N GLY A 66 10.54 1.81 -5.85
CA GLY A 66 9.62 0.78 -5.38
C GLY A 66 9.00 0.02 -6.53
N GLU A 67 8.05 -0.82 -6.21
CA GLU A 67 7.27 -1.58 -7.17
C GLU A 67 5.78 -1.49 -6.88
N VAL A 68 4.99 -1.63 -7.94
CA VAL A 68 3.54 -1.74 -7.82
C VAL A 68 3.20 -3.15 -7.36
N ASP A 69 2.55 -3.26 -6.20
CA ASP A 69 2.06 -4.53 -5.70
C ASP A 69 0.53 -4.50 -5.50
N ASN A 70 -0.05 -5.64 -5.22
CA ASN A 70 -1.45 -5.77 -4.86
C ASN A 70 -1.54 -6.20 -3.40
N GLN A 71 -2.16 -5.39 -2.59
CA GLN A 71 -2.38 -5.65 -1.16
C GLN A 71 -3.10 -6.98 -0.90
N SER A 72 -3.91 -7.45 -1.85
CA SER A 72 -4.72 -8.65 -1.69
C SER A 72 -4.83 -9.43 -2.99
N VAL A 73 -4.10 -10.53 -3.06
CA VAL A 73 -4.28 -11.59 -4.06
C VAL A 73 -4.91 -12.77 -3.37
N ALA A 74 -6.14 -13.13 -3.77
CA ALA A 74 -6.80 -14.30 -3.23
C ALA A 74 -6.53 -15.52 -4.12
N GLN A 75 -6.20 -16.61 -3.46
CA GLN A 75 -6.10 -17.92 -4.08
C GLN A 75 -7.47 -18.59 -4.05
N VAL A 76 -8.07 -18.77 -5.21
CA VAL A 76 -9.35 -19.46 -5.37
C VAL A 76 -9.07 -20.93 -5.63
N GLY A 77 -9.61 -21.80 -4.78
CA GLY A 77 -9.51 -23.24 -4.86
C GLY A 77 -10.88 -23.92 -4.88
N SER A 78 -10.89 -25.27 -4.95
CA SER A 78 -12.08 -26.07 -4.75
C SER A 78 -12.21 -26.50 -3.30
N GLU A 79 -13.44 -26.58 -2.78
CA GLU A 79 -13.73 -27.18 -1.48
C GLU A 79 -13.93 -28.70 -1.56
N ILE A 80 -14.13 -29.22 -2.78
CA ILE A 80 -14.40 -30.65 -3.04
C ILE A 80 -13.45 -31.19 -4.11
N THR A 81 -13.28 -32.51 -4.11
CA THR A 81 -12.61 -33.20 -5.21
C THR A 81 -13.58 -33.35 -6.38
N GLY A 82 -13.14 -33.03 -7.60
CA GLY A 82 -13.95 -33.17 -8.80
C GLY A 82 -13.15 -32.91 -10.08
N VAL A 83 -13.74 -33.24 -11.21
CA VAL A 83 -13.16 -32.97 -12.54
C VAL A 83 -13.77 -31.66 -13.06
N VAL A 84 -12.93 -30.75 -13.53
CA VAL A 84 -13.37 -29.48 -14.13
C VAL A 84 -14.03 -29.78 -15.48
N THR A 85 -15.27 -29.39 -15.65
CA THR A 85 -16.04 -29.54 -16.90
C THR A 85 -15.97 -28.29 -17.76
N ALA A 86 -16.01 -27.11 -17.13
CA ALA A 86 -15.97 -25.84 -17.83
C ALA A 86 -15.20 -24.78 -17.03
N ARG A 87 -14.60 -23.86 -17.77
CA ARG A 87 -13.92 -22.68 -17.27
C ARG A 87 -14.46 -21.45 -18.01
N HIS A 88 -14.92 -20.47 -17.26
CA HIS A 88 -15.60 -19.29 -17.77
C HIS A 88 -14.72 -18.02 -17.80
N VAL A 89 -13.50 -18.09 -17.26
CA VAL A 89 -12.60 -16.93 -17.15
C VAL A 89 -11.22 -17.22 -17.72
N ARG A 90 -10.54 -16.18 -18.17
CA ARG A 90 -9.16 -16.17 -18.66
C ARG A 90 -8.29 -15.22 -17.84
N GLU A 91 -6.98 -15.38 -17.94
CA GLU A 91 -6.05 -14.39 -17.37
C GLU A 91 -6.27 -13.01 -17.98
N GLY A 92 -6.35 -11.99 -17.12
CA GLY A 92 -6.68 -10.62 -17.47
C GLY A 92 -8.17 -10.26 -17.42
N ASP A 93 -9.07 -11.25 -17.28
CA ASP A 93 -10.51 -10.97 -17.19
C ASP A 93 -10.86 -10.29 -15.87
N ARG A 94 -11.78 -9.34 -15.94
CA ARG A 94 -12.42 -8.73 -14.76
C ARG A 94 -13.60 -9.57 -14.32
N VAL A 95 -13.63 -9.89 -13.04
CA VAL A 95 -14.70 -10.66 -12.40
C VAL A 95 -15.36 -9.84 -11.29
N ARG A 96 -16.65 -10.02 -11.11
CA ARG A 96 -17.43 -9.46 -10.01
C ARG A 96 -17.76 -10.54 -8.99
N LYS A 97 -18.01 -10.14 -7.77
CA LYS A 97 -18.48 -11.05 -6.73
C LYS A 97 -19.74 -11.81 -7.21
N GLY A 98 -19.67 -13.15 -7.15
CA GLY A 98 -20.73 -14.04 -7.60
C GLY A 98 -20.60 -14.52 -9.04
N ASP A 99 -19.66 -14.01 -9.83
CA ASP A 99 -19.42 -14.52 -11.19
C ASP A 99 -18.93 -15.96 -11.15
N LEU A 100 -19.42 -16.77 -12.10
CA LEU A 100 -19.03 -18.17 -12.23
C LEU A 100 -17.65 -18.28 -12.87
N LEU A 101 -16.71 -18.88 -12.16
CA LEU A 101 -15.32 -19.02 -12.59
C LEU A 101 -15.06 -20.40 -13.22
N LEU A 102 -15.46 -21.46 -12.51
CA LEU A 102 -15.24 -22.84 -12.89
C LEU A 102 -16.47 -23.69 -12.56
N GLU A 103 -16.71 -24.73 -13.34
CA GLU A 103 -17.70 -25.77 -13.07
C GLU A 103 -16.99 -27.12 -12.92
N LEU A 104 -17.35 -27.84 -11.88
CA LEU A 104 -16.94 -29.21 -11.68
C LEU A 104 -18.07 -30.14 -12.15
N ARG A 105 -17.73 -31.40 -12.42
CA ARG A 105 -18.68 -32.45 -12.75
C ARG A 105 -19.68 -32.61 -11.61
N ASP A 106 -20.95 -32.50 -11.90
CA ASP A 106 -22.04 -32.39 -10.92
C ASP A 106 -23.13 -33.47 -11.03
N GLU A 107 -22.98 -34.46 -11.93
CA GLU A 107 -24.02 -35.47 -12.17
C GLU A 107 -24.42 -36.19 -10.88
N GLU A 108 -23.44 -36.56 -10.03
CA GLU A 108 -23.69 -37.24 -8.77
C GLU A 108 -24.45 -36.34 -7.79
N GLN A 109 -24.03 -35.10 -7.63
CA GLN A 109 -24.65 -34.12 -6.72
C GLN A 109 -26.07 -33.77 -7.18
N THR A 110 -26.26 -33.62 -8.49
CA THR A 110 -27.58 -33.42 -9.11
C THR A 110 -28.52 -34.64 -8.89
N ALA A 111 -27.99 -35.84 -8.97
CA ALA A 111 -28.79 -37.06 -8.69
C ALA A 111 -29.20 -37.12 -7.22
N ARG A 112 -28.29 -36.83 -6.29
CA ARG A 112 -28.56 -36.77 -4.84
C ARG A 112 -29.57 -35.68 -4.49
N LEU A 113 -29.50 -34.53 -5.14
CA LEU A 113 -30.50 -33.46 -4.97
C LEU A 113 -31.91 -33.94 -5.39
N ARG A 114 -32.03 -34.54 -6.57
CA ARG A 114 -33.29 -35.10 -7.08
C ARG A 114 -33.85 -36.18 -6.17
N GLU A 115 -33.00 -37.04 -5.60
CA GLU A 115 -33.39 -38.06 -4.63
C GLU A 115 -33.97 -37.43 -3.35
N ALA A 116 -33.31 -36.43 -2.77
CA ALA A 116 -33.74 -35.73 -1.58
C ALA A 116 -35.07 -34.98 -1.81
N GLU A 117 -35.23 -34.34 -2.98
CA GLU A 117 -36.50 -33.71 -3.37
C GLU A 117 -37.61 -34.69 -3.55
N ALA A 118 -37.35 -35.87 -4.14
CA ALA A 118 -38.36 -36.93 -4.31
C ALA A 118 -38.79 -37.51 -2.96
N ALA A 119 -37.87 -37.70 -2.02
CA ALA A 119 -38.19 -38.18 -0.68
C ALA A 119 -39.08 -37.19 0.09
N LEU A 120 -38.78 -35.90 0.01
CA LEU A 120 -39.61 -34.86 0.64
C LEU A 120 -41.01 -34.80 -0.01
N ARG A 121 -41.10 -34.88 -1.34
CA ARG A 121 -42.40 -34.96 -2.05
C ARG A 121 -43.19 -36.20 -1.65
N GLN A 122 -42.57 -37.37 -1.56
CA GLN A 122 -43.25 -38.60 -1.12
C GLN A 122 -43.85 -38.45 0.28
N LEU A 123 -43.11 -37.80 1.21
CA LEU A 123 -43.65 -37.52 2.54
C LEU A 123 -44.92 -36.64 2.45
N VAL A 124 -44.81 -35.51 1.71
CA VAL A 124 -45.89 -34.51 1.65
C VAL A 124 -47.11 -35.02 0.89
N ASP A 125 -46.88 -35.66 -0.26
CA ASP A 125 -47.97 -36.01 -1.20
C ASP A 125 -48.63 -37.37 -0.90
N SER A 126 -47.93 -38.25 -0.16
CA SER A 126 -48.41 -39.62 0.08
C SER A 126 -48.40 -40.00 1.57
N SER A 127 -47.25 -39.98 2.23
CA SER A 127 -47.13 -40.56 3.58
C SER A 127 -47.91 -39.77 4.64
N ARG A 128 -47.94 -38.45 4.56
CA ARG A 128 -48.68 -37.57 5.48
C ARG A 128 -50.18 -37.74 5.32
N PRO A 129 -50.81 -37.63 4.12
CA PRO A 129 -52.25 -37.86 3.95
C PRO A 129 -52.67 -39.24 4.38
N GLN A 130 -51.89 -40.29 4.13
CA GLN A 130 -52.18 -41.64 4.57
C GLN A 130 -52.21 -41.79 6.09
N ALA A 131 -51.25 -41.14 6.78
CA ALA A 131 -51.21 -41.15 8.25
C ALA A 131 -52.37 -40.35 8.86
N GLU A 132 -52.73 -39.21 8.25
CA GLU A 132 -53.89 -38.41 8.64
C GLU A 132 -55.18 -39.19 8.48
N ALA A 133 -55.40 -39.87 7.35
CA ALA A 133 -56.57 -40.76 7.13
C ALA A 133 -56.58 -41.89 8.15
N THR A 134 -55.48 -42.54 8.43
CA THR A 134 -55.39 -43.60 9.45
C THR A 134 -55.73 -43.08 10.87
N LEU A 135 -55.30 -41.82 11.19
CA LEU A 135 -55.73 -41.21 12.45
C LEU A 135 -57.20 -40.90 12.52
N GLU A 136 -57.78 -40.40 11.44
CA GLU A 136 -59.26 -40.15 11.33
C GLU A 136 -60.07 -41.42 11.53
N ASP A 137 -59.65 -42.52 10.87
CA ASP A 137 -60.29 -43.84 11.05
C ASP A 137 -60.16 -44.31 12.51
N ALA A 138 -59.01 -44.22 13.12
CA ALA A 138 -58.79 -44.60 14.51
C ALA A 138 -59.59 -43.75 15.51
N GLN A 139 -59.76 -42.44 15.23
CA GLN A 139 -60.58 -41.53 16.01
C GLN A 139 -62.06 -41.91 15.92
N SER A 140 -62.59 -42.23 14.72
CA SER A 140 -63.96 -42.67 14.47
C SER A 140 -64.24 -43.96 15.20
N ASN A 141 -63.35 -44.95 15.14
CA ASN A 141 -63.44 -46.21 15.85
C ASN A 141 -63.48 -46.04 17.37
N LEU A 142 -62.62 -45.17 17.93
CA LEU A 142 -62.65 -44.85 19.36
C LEU A 142 -63.94 -44.19 19.77
N LEU A 143 -64.48 -43.24 19.00
CA LEU A 143 -65.77 -42.59 19.28
C LEU A 143 -66.95 -43.61 19.27
N GLN A 144 -66.92 -44.57 18.35
CA GLN A 144 -67.88 -45.63 18.31
C GLN A 144 -67.81 -46.53 19.55
N ALA A 145 -66.60 -46.95 19.96
CA ALA A 145 -66.38 -47.78 21.16
C ALA A 145 -66.81 -47.04 22.44
N GLN A 146 -66.53 -45.73 22.54
CA GLN A 146 -66.99 -44.90 23.66
C GLN A 146 -68.54 -44.82 23.76
N ARG A 147 -69.21 -44.57 22.64
CA ARG A 147 -70.67 -44.54 22.61
C ARG A 147 -71.30 -45.91 23.02
N GLU A 148 -70.69 -47.02 22.58
CA GLU A 148 -71.12 -48.36 22.96
C GLU A 148 -70.89 -48.65 24.45
N LEU A 149 -69.73 -48.24 25.00
CA LEU A 149 -69.43 -48.35 26.43
C LEU A 149 -70.47 -47.56 27.25
N GLU A 150 -70.69 -46.28 26.92
CA GLU A 150 -71.68 -45.44 27.59
C GLU A 150 -73.06 -46.04 27.58
N ARG A 151 -73.48 -46.60 26.43
CA ARG A 151 -74.75 -47.27 26.28
C ARG A 151 -74.86 -48.51 27.23
N ARG A 152 -73.80 -49.32 27.28
CA ARG A 152 -73.72 -50.49 28.14
C ARG A 152 -73.69 -50.17 29.64
N GLU A 153 -73.04 -49.12 30.02
CA GLU A 153 -73.03 -48.60 31.41
C GLU A 153 -74.42 -48.17 31.86
N LYS A 154 -75.19 -47.46 30.97
CA LYS A 154 -76.56 -47.07 31.26
C LYS A 154 -77.45 -48.29 31.40
N LEU A 155 -77.32 -49.35 30.60
CA LEU A 155 -78.06 -50.59 30.68
C LEU A 155 -77.70 -51.38 31.96
N GLN A 156 -76.44 -51.47 32.31
CA GLN A 156 -75.99 -52.16 33.49
C GLN A 156 -76.46 -51.47 34.79
N ALA A 157 -76.48 -50.12 34.83
CA ALA A 157 -77.04 -49.35 35.93
C ALA A 157 -78.50 -49.66 36.17
N ARG A 158 -79.27 -50.10 35.11
CA ARG A 158 -80.65 -50.55 35.17
C ARG A 158 -80.78 -52.08 35.43
N LYS A 159 -79.65 -52.77 35.68
CA LYS A 159 -79.53 -54.24 35.89
C LYS A 159 -80.03 -55.05 34.64
N LEU A 160 -79.89 -54.46 33.44
CA LEU A 160 -80.34 -55.09 32.16
C LEU A 160 -79.17 -55.71 31.38
N LEU A 161 -77.91 -55.67 31.92
CA LEU A 161 -76.73 -56.19 31.29
C LEU A 161 -75.83 -56.93 32.28
N SER A 162 -75.11 -57.97 31.84
CA SER A 162 -74.13 -58.69 32.66
C SER A 162 -72.87 -57.88 32.87
N ALA A 163 -72.14 -58.12 34.01
CA ALA A 163 -70.86 -57.49 34.28
C ALA A 163 -69.80 -57.85 33.22
N GLU A 164 -69.82 -59.08 32.72
CA GLU A 164 -68.90 -59.55 31.68
C GLU A 164 -69.05 -58.77 30.39
N ALA A 165 -70.32 -58.49 29.95
CA ALA A 165 -70.55 -57.69 28.75
C ALA A 165 -70.13 -56.24 28.89
N LEU A 166 -70.20 -55.66 30.11
CA LEU A 166 -69.66 -54.34 30.37
C LEU A 166 -68.13 -54.35 30.33
N GLU A 167 -67.44 -55.32 30.94
CA GLU A 167 -65.99 -55.46 30.92
C GLU A 167 -65.45 -55.70 29.50
N GLN A 168 -66.24 -56.39 28.63
CA GLN A 168 -65.88 -56.52 27.22
C GLN A 168 -65.91 -55.16 26.50
N ALA A 169 -66.89 -54.29 26.76
CA ALA A 169 -66.93 -52.93 26.17
C ALA A 169 -65.85 -52.06 26.68
N ARG A 170 -65.48 -52.15 27.97
CA ARG A 170 -64.34 -51.42 28.55
C ARG A 170 -63.01 -51.79 27.86
N ARG A 171 -62.80 -53.11 27.66
CA ARG A 171 -61.57 -53.58 26.95
C ARG A 171 -61.55 -53.11 25.47
N ALA A 172 -62.75 -53.12 24.80
CA ALA A 172 -62.82 -52.63 23.41
C ALA A 172 -62.54 -51.13 23.30
N GLU A 173 -63.05 -50.31 24.25
CA GLU A 173 -62.75 -48.89 24.28
C GLU A 173 -61.23 -48.63 24.55
N LEU A 174 -60.63 -49.31 25.51
CA LEU A 174 -59.19 -49.19 25.82
C LEU A 174 -58.36 -49.60 24.59
N ALA A 175 -58.70 -50.70 23.90
CA ALA A 175 -57.96 -51.09 22.69
C ALA A 175 -58.08 -50.05 21.58
N ALA A 176 -59.30 -49.50 21.36
CA ALA A 176 -59.47 -48.41 20.36
C ALA A 176 -58.70 -47.14 20.72
N ARG A 177 -58.61 -46.79 22.03
CA ARG A 177 -57.84 -45.68 22.53
C ARG A 177 -56.31 -45.83 22.23
N VAL A 178 -55.77 -47.01 22.51
CA VAL A 178 -54.36 -47.33 22.22
C VAL A 178 -54.03 -47.22 20.72
N ILE A 179 -54.98 -47.74 19.86
CA ILE A 179 -54.86 -47.66 18.41
C ILE A 179 -54.82 -46.18 17.95
N ARG A 180 -55.79 -45.36 18.45
CA ARG A 180 -55.82 -43.91 18.14
C ARG A 180 -54.60 -43.19 18.59
N ASP A 181 -54.05 -43.48 19.81
CA ASP A 181 -52.88 -42.82 20.32
C ASP A 181 -51.64 -43.15 19.50
N ARG A 182 -51.50 -44.42 19.03
CA ARG A 182 -50.44 -44.79 18.07
C ARG A 182 -50.60 -44.07 16.74
N ALA A 183 -51.78 -44.02 16.16
CA ALA A 183 -52.02 -43.31 14.91
C ALA A 183 -51.70 -41.79 15.05
N ARG A 184 -52.06 -41.18 16.21
CA ARG A 184 -51.80 -39.79 16.50
C ARG A 184 -50.31 -39.50 16.53
N LEU A 185 -49.51 -40.35 17.20
CA LEU A 185 -48.07 -40.19 17.23
C LEU A 185 -47.42 -40.35 15.87
N ALA A 186 -47.88 -41.32 15.07
CA ALA A 186 -47.42 -41.52 13.71
C ALA A 186 -47.75 -40.32 12.82
N ALA A 187 -48.99 -39.80 12.86
CA ALA A 187 -49.37 -38.60 12.11
C ALA A 187 -48.63 -37.36 12.55
N ALA A 188 -48.38 -37.20 13.87
CA ALA A 188 -47.58 -36.09 14.39
C ALA A 188 -46.13 -36.11 13.92
N ALA A 189 -45.52 -37.29 13.78
CA ALA A 189 -44.13 -37.40 13.26
C ALA A 189 -44.05 -36.99 11.76
N LEU A 190 -45.10 -37.22 10.98
CA LEU A 190 -45.18 -36.91 9.55
C LEU A 190 -45.89 -35.58 9.26
N ALA A 191 -46.38 -34.88 10.29
CA ALA A 191 -47.05 -33.59 10.14
C ALA A 191 -46.10 -32.50 9.59
N ALA A 192 -46.70 -31.38 9.19
CA ALA A 192 -45.92 -30.20 8.83
C ALA A 192 -45.02 -29.78 10.01
N ASP A 193 -43.75 -29.57 9.73
CA ASP A 193 -42.68 -29.32 10.72
C ASP A 193 -42.47 -30.45 11.75
N GLY A 194 -42.99 -31.64 11.46
CA GLY A 194 -42.73 -32.85 12.21
C GLY A 194 -41.29 -33.34 12.10
N SER A 195 -40.92 -34.31 12.92
CA SER A 195 -39.52 -34.80 12.99
C SER A 195 -39.04 -35.36 11.65
N GLU A 196 -39.90 -36.07 10.91
CA GLU A 196 -39.50 -36.68 9.62
C GLU A 196 -39.32 -35.62 8.54
N GLU A 197 -40.20 -34.63 8.45
CA GLU A 197 -40.06 -33.54 7.49
C GLU A 197 -38.81 -32.71 7.75
N ARG A 198 -38.46 -32.44 9.01
CA ARG A 198 -37.22 -31.74 9.35
C ARG A 198 -35.97 -32.51 8.87
N ILE A 199 -35.96 -33.82 9.09
CA ILE A 199 -34.84 -34.67 8.63
C ILE A 199 -34.72 -34.63 7.12
N LEU A 200 -35.82 -34.70 6.39
CA LEU A 200 -35.80 -34.68 4.92
C LEU A 200 -35.44 -33.29 4.38
N ARG A 201 -35.86 -32.20 5.03
CA ARG A 201 -35.43 -30.84 4.68
C ARG A 201 -33.94 -30.66 4.90
N GLU A 202 -33.38 -31.12 6.00
CA GLU A 202 -31.95 -31.07 6.27
C GLU A 202 -31.13 -31.84 5.21
N ARG A 203 -31.62 -33.03 4.81
CA ARG A 203 -31.01 -33.80 3.71
C ARG A 203 -31.08 -33.05 2.38
N LEU A 204 -32.20 -32.38 2.09
CA LEU A 204 -32.36 -31.57 0.90
C LEU A 204 -31.36 -30.38 0.90
N GLU A 205 -31.22 -29.65 2.01
CA GLU A 205 -30.26 -28.53 2.13
C GLU A 205 -28.82 -29.01 2.03
N ALA A 206 -28.49 -30.16 2.61
CA ALA A 206 -27.18 -30.76 2.45
C ALA A 206 -26.84 -31.10 0.98
N ALA A 207 -27.82 -31.66 0.25
CA ALA A 207 -27.67 -31.98 -1.16
C ALA A 207 -27.55 -30.71 -2.03
N ARG A 208 -28.31 -29.66 -1.73
CA ARG A 208 -28.18 -28.34 -2.39
C ARG A 208 -26.83 -27.72 -2.18
N THR A 209 -26.31 -27.74 -0.95
CA THR A 209 -25.02 -27.25 -0.60
C THR A 209 -23.92 -28.02 -1.32
N ALA A 210 -24.02 -29.35 -1.39
CA ALA A 210 -23.07 -30.18 -2.12
C ALA A 210 -23.05 -29.86 -3.63
N LEU A 211 -24.20 -29.60 -4.24
CA LEU A 211 -24.32 -29.16 -5.62
C LEU A 211 -23.75 -27.74 -5.79
N ALA A 212 -24.03 -26.81 -4.89
CA ALA A 212 -23.49 -25.45 -4.97
C ALA A 212 -21.95 -25.42 -4.96
N ARG A 213 -21.30 -26.34 -4.24
CA ARG A 213 -19.82 -26.46 -4.19
C ARG A 213 -19.20 -26.94 -5.50
N THR A 214 -19.98 -27.49 -6.44
CA THR A 214 -19.47 -27.82 -7.79
C THR A 214 -19.28 -26.57 -8.66
N ARG A 215 -19.84 -25.44 -8.27
CA ARG A 215 -19.74 -24.16 -8.96
C ARG A 215 -18.82 -23.22 -8.16
N ILE A 216 -17.64 -22.95 -8.70
CA ILE A 216 -16.67 -22.08 -8.05
C ILE A 216 -16.92 -20.66 -8.50
N LEU A 217 -17.33 -19.80 -7.56
CA LEU A 217 -17.73 -18.42 -7.79
C LEU A 217 -16.65 -17.45 -7.28
N ALA A 218 -16.59 -16.26 -7.88
CA ALA A 218 -15.75 -15.17 -7.37
C ALA A 218 -16.28 -14.66 -6.03
N GLY A 219 -15.43 -14.62 -5.01
CA GLY A 219 -15.78 -14.12 -3.68
C GLY A 219 -15.84 -12.60 -3.58
N PHE A 220 -15.23 -11.86 -4.52
CA PHE A 220 -15.09 -10.41 -4.55
C PHE A 220 -14.78 -9.92 -5.98
N ASP A 221 -14.84 -8.60 -6.18
CA ASP A 221 -14.52 -7.97 -7.46
C ASP A 221 -13.00 -7.93 -7.68
N GLY A 222 -12.52 -8.38 -8.86
CA GLY A 222 -11.10 -8.47 -9.11
C GLY A 222 -10.72 -8.71 -10.56
N ILE A 223 -9.43 -8.98 -10.75
CA ILE A 223 -8.84 -9.36 -12.04
C ILE A 223 -8.12 -10.69 -11.88
N VAL A 224 -8.40 -11.64 -12.76
CA VAL A 224 -7.72 -12.94 -12.79
C VAL A 224 -6.26 -12.72 -13.21
N GLN A 225 -5.32 -12.98 -12.30
CA GLN A 225 -3.89 -12.82 -12.56
C GLN A 225 -3.26 -14.07 -13.16
N ARG A 226 -3.58 -15.21 -12.54
CA ARG A 226 -3.01 -16.50 -12.95
C ARG A 226 -4.06 -17.60 -12.92
N ARG A 227 -3.89 -18.54 -13.81
CA ARG A 227 -4.74 -19.70 -13.96
C ARG A 227 -3.89 -20.97 -13.92
N ASN A 228 -4.21 -21.86 -12.98
CA ASN A 228 -3.50 -23.10 -12.74
C ASN A 228 -4.36 -24.33 -13.00
N VAL A 229 -5.43 -24.21 -13.82
CA VAL A 229 -6.43 -25.25 -14.07
C VAL A 229 -7.00 -25.18 -15.48
N GLU A 230 -7.20 -26.37 -16.08
CA GLU A 230 -7.86 -26.53 -17.38
C GLU A 230 -9.09 -27.46 -17.29
N PRO A 231 -10.05 -27.33 -18.21
CA PRO A 231 -11.11 -28.32 -18.37
C PRO A 231 -10.54 -29.71 -18.58
N GLY A 232 -11.03 -30.70 -17.82
CA GLY A 232 -10.51 -32.05 -17.76
C GLY A 232 -9.59 -32.35 -16.58
N ASP A 233 -9.07 -31.33 -15.90
CA ASP A 233 -8.23 -31.52 -14.73
C ASP A 233 -9.02 -32.06 -13.54
N LEU A 234 -8.38 -32.95 -12.77
CA LEU A 234 -8.82 -33.36 -11.46
C LEU A 234 -8.35 -32.35 -10.41
N VAL A 235 -9.28 -31.76 -9.68
CA VAL A 235 -9.00 -30.80 -8.60
C VAL A 235 -9.30 -31.41 -7.24
N GLN A 236 -8.58 -30.92 -6.21
CA GLN A 236 -8.71 -31.36 -4.83
C GLN A 236 -8.70 -30.13 -3.90
N PRO A 237 -9.31 -30.23 -2.72
CA PRO A 237 -9.21 -29.17 -1.71
C PRO A 237 -7.76 -28.81 -1.38
N GLY A 238 -7.49 -27.50 -1.23
CA GLY A 238 -6.14 -26.98 -0.93
C GLY A 238 -5.27 -26.66 -2.15
N ARG A 239 -5.69 -27.04 -3.37
CA ARG A 239 -5.00 -26.63 -4.60
C ARG A 239 -5.50 -25.28 -5.08
N THR A 240 -4.59 -24.33 -5.33
CA THR A 240 -4.91 -23.04 -5.96
C THR A 240 -5.20 -23.25 -7.44
N LEU A 241 -6.42 -22.91 -7.86
CA LEU A 241 -6.90 -23.03 -9.23
C LEU A 241 -6.79 -21.71 -9.99
N LEU A 242 -7.11 -20.60 -9.33
CA LEU A 242 -7.02 -19.26 -9.87
C LEU A 242 -6.42 -18.32 -8.81
N GLU A 243 -5.68 -17.31 -9.28
CA GLU A 243 -5.23 -16.19 -8.46
C GLU A 243 -5.95 -14.93 -8.93
N ILE A 244 -6.69 -14.29 -8.03
CA ILE A 244 -7.49 -13.11 -8.34
C ILE A 244 -7.01 -11.96 -7.48
N ALA A 245 -6.52 -10.90 -8.14
CA ALA A 245 -6.20 -9.65 -7.46
C ALA A 245 -7.44 -8.80 -7.29
N ARG A 246 -7.62 -8.24 -6.10
CA ARG A 246 -8.72 -7.32 -5.83
C ARG A 246 -8.54 -6.04 -6.66
N ALA A 247 -9.60 -5.55 -7.29
CA ALA A 247 -9.53 -4.45 -8.25
C ALA A 247 -8.98 -3.14 -7.67
N ASP A 248 -9.23 -2.86 -6.39
CA ASP A 248 -8.89 -1.59 -5.72
C ASP A 248 -7.75 -1.72 -4.69
N SER A 249 -6.99 -2.80 -4.71
CA SER A 249 -5.96 -3.09 -3.71
C SER A 249 -4.54 -2.81 -4.18
N ARG A 250 -4.36 -1.95 -5.19
CA ARG A 250 -3.01 -1.59 -5.63
C ARG A 250 -2.36 -0.68 -4.62
N GLU A 251 -1.18 -1.05 -4.23
CA GLU A 251 -0.29 -0.26 -3.38
C GLU A 251 1.10 -0.20 -4.00
N ILE A 252 1.90 0.71 -3.50
CA ILE A 252 3.31 0.77 -3.86
C ILE A 252 4.09 0.20 -2.69
N LEU A 253 4.85 -0.84 -2.94
CA LEU A 253 5.82 -1.40 -2.01
C LEU A 253 7.16 -0.70 -2.24
N LEU A 254 7.62 0.02 -1.23
CA LEU A 254 8.85 0.80 -1.27
C LEU A 254 9.85 0.25 -0.24
N PRO A 255 10.84 -0.55 -0.65
CA PRO A 255 11.94 -0.94 0.23
C PRO A 255 12.87 0.26 0.46
N LEU A 256 12.69 0.95 1.58
CA LEU A 256 13.44 2.16 1.94
C LEU A 256 14.68 1.79 2.77
N ASP A 257 15.85 2.33 2.43
CA ASP A 257 17.08 2.19 3.23
C ASP A 257 16.85 2.75 4.65
N GLU A 258 17.24 1.99 5.68
CA GLU A 258 17.08 2.36 7.10
C GLU A 258 17.59 3.78 7.43
N LYS A 259 18.67 4.22 6.76
CA LYS A 259 19.23 5.58 6.93
C LYS A 259 18.27 6.70 6.56
N ASN A 260 17.34 6.41 5.64
CA ASN A 260 16.41 7.39 5.10
C ASN A 260 15.04 7.34 5.80
N LEU A 261 14.86 6.44 6.76
CA LEU A 261 13.58 6.23 7.44
C LEU A 261 13.22 7.37 8.40
N ALA A 262 14.20 7.94 9.10
CA ALA A 262 13.96 8.88 10.19
C ALA A 262 12.97 10.03 9.88
N PRO A 263 12.95 10.65 8.68
CA PRO A 263 11.98 11.70 8.34
C PRO A 263 10.65 11.17 7.78
N VAL A 264 10.50 9.85 7.56
CA VAL A 264 9.30 9.26 6.95
C VAL A 264 8.28 8.90 8.02
N ALA A 265 7.02 9.29 7.82
CA ALA A 265 5.91 9.00 8.72
C ALA A 265 4.63 8.65 7.94
N ILE A 266 3.75 7.89 8.60
CA ILE A 266 2.43 7.55 8.06
C ILE A 266 1.64 8.85 7.85
N GLY A 267 0.88 8.93 6.74
CA GLY A 267 0.09 10.09 6.34
C GLY A 267 0.84 11.10 5.47
N GLN A 268 2.13 10.91 5.21
CA GLN A 268 2.89 11.78 4.32
C GLN A 268 2.51 11.57 2.86
N GLN A 269 2.40 12.68 2.14
CA GLN A 269 2.09 12.66 0.71
C GLN A 269 3.34 12.28 -0.10
N ALA A 270 3.10 11.51 -1.16
CA ALA A 270 4.13 11.10 -2.08
C ALA A 270 3.68 11.26 -3.53
N LEU A 271 4.64 11.48 -4.40
CA LEU A 271 4.44 11.46 -5.85
C LEU A 271 5.11 10.20 -6.41
N VAL A 272 4.31 9.37 -7.07
CA VAL A 272 4.73 8.11 -7.67
C VAL A 272 4.79 8.27 -9.18
N ILE A 273 5.91 7.96 -9.77
CA ILE A 273 6.15 8.03 -11.23
C ILE A 273 6.59 6.65 -11.68
N ALA A 274 5.80 6.02 -12.55
CA ALA A 274 6.17 4.74 -13.14
C ALA A 274 7.19 4.94 -14.25
N ASP A 275 8.23 4.12 -14.29
CA ASP A 275 9.28 4.21 -15.32
C ASP A 275 8.71 4.05 -16.74
N ALA A 276 7.64 3.27 -16.89
CA ALA A 276 6.93 3.09 -18.15
C ALA A 276 6.06 4.30 -18.57
N TYR A 277 5.74 5.21 -17.65
CA TYR A 277 4.86 6.36 -17.85
C TYR A 277 5.39 7.61 -17.13
N PRO A 278 6.52 8.18 -17.55
CA PRO A 278 7.18 9.30 -16.85
C PRO A 278 6.32 10.59 -16.82
N ASP A 279 5.45 10.78 -17.79
CA ASP A 279 4.59 11.96 -17.91
C ASP A 279 3.29 11.87 -17.09
N ARG A 280 3.09 10.78 -16.32
CA ARG A 280 1.88 10.54 -15.53
C ARG A 280 2.21 10.29 -14.07
N PRO A 281 2.43 11.35 -13.28
CA PRO A 281 2.61 11.19 -11.85
C PRO A 281 1.29 10.82 -11.17
N TYR A 282 1.34 9.92 -10.19
CA TYR A 282 0.22 9.52 -9.35
C TYR A 282 0.45 10.01 -7.93
N ARG A 283 -0.61 10.52 -7.30
CA ARG A 283 -0.56 10.89 -5.89
C ARG A 283 -0.77 9.67 -5.02
N ALA A 284 0.06 9.55 -4.00
CA ALA A 284 -0.01 8.49 -3.01
C ALA A 284 0.22 9.06 -1.61
N GLU A 285 -0.09 8.25 -0.61
CA GLU A 285 0.12 8.55 0.80
C GLU A 285 0.77 7.35 1.48
N VAL A 286 1.70 7.59 2.40
CA VAL A 286 2.31 6.54 3.22
C VAL A 286 1.24 5.96 4.13
N SER A 287 0.84 4.71 3.88
CA SER A 287 -0.22 4.02 4.62
C SER A 287 0.32 3.14 5.75
N PHE A 288 1.51 2.56 5.57
CA PHE A 288 2.10 1.65 6.55
C PHE A 288 3.62 1.66 6.44
N ILE A 289 4.30 1.47 7.56
CA ILE A 289 5.74 1.29 7.67
C ILE A 289 5.96 0.00 8.44
N ALA A 290 6.70 -0.95 7.86
CA ALA A 290 6.95 -2.23 8.49
C ALA A 290 7.71 -2.06 9.82
N PRO A 291 7.32 -2.79 10.89
CA PRO A 291 7.99 -2.69 12.19
C PRO A 291 9.33 -3.40 12.25
N SER A 292 9.71 -4.13 11.19
CA SER A 292 10.92 -4.93 11.11
C SER A 292 11.77 -4.51 9.91
N VAL A 293 13.10 -4.63 10.09
CA VAL A 293 14.09 -4.39 9.03
C VAL A 293 14.38 -5.71 8.32
N ASP A 294 14.41 -5.73 7.00
CA ASP A 294 15.01 -6.80 6.23
C ASP A 294 16.54 -6.71 6.37
N THR A 295 17.09 -7.54 7.24
CA THR A 295 18.53 -7.52 7.56
C THR A 295 19.43 -7.96 6.41
N ALA A 296 18.90 -8.67 5.42
CA ALA A 296 19.68 -9.08 4.24
C ALA A 296 19.90 -7.90 3.28
N ARG A 297 18.95 -6.98 3.20
CA ARG A 297 18.99 -5.81 2.32
C ARG A 297 19.24 -4.49 3.05
N GLY A 298 19.06 -4.45 4.37
CA GLY A 298 19.15 -3.22 5.17
C GLY A 298 18.02 -2.24 4.87
N THR A 299 16.84 -2.75 4.45
CA THR A 299 15.68 -1.96 4.07
C THR A 299 14.49 -2.21 4.97
N ILE A 300 13.60 -1.22 5.03
CA ILE A 300 12.31 -1.30 5.70
C ILE A 300 11.23 -1.12 4.64
N ASP A 301 10.26 -2.00 4.63
CA ASP A 301 9.16 -1.92 3.67
C ASP A 301 8.18 -0.82 4.09
N VAL A 302 8.02 0.15 3.20
CA VAL A 302 7.06 1.25 3.31
C VAL A 302 5.98 1.03 2.25
N HIS A 303 4.72 1.00 2.68
CA HIS A 303 3.58 0.84 1.78
C HIS A 303 2.93 2.20 1.54
N LEU A 304 2.62 2.49 0.29
CA LEU A 304 1.91 3.71 -0.08
C LEU A 304 0.61 3.35 -0.80
N GLN A 305 -0.46 3.95 -0.33
CA GLN A 305 -1.77 3.84 -0.97
C GLN A 305 -1.92 4.92 -2.04
N LEU A 306 -2.35 4.51 -3.24
CA LEU A 306 -2.67 5.44 -4.32
C LEU A 306 -3.98 6.17 -4.00
N LEU A 307 -3.99 7.48 -4.12
CA LEU A 307 -5.17 8.32 -3.86
C LEU A 307 -6.13 8.41 -5.06
N GLU A 308 -5.68 7.97 -6.21
CA GLU A 308 -6.43 8.00 -7.47
C GLU A 308 -6.37 6.62 -8.15
N PRO A 309 -7.43 6.23 -8.90
CA PRO A 309 -7.42 4.98 -9.65
C PRO A 309 -6.30 4.96 -10.71
N ALA A 310 -5.32 4.09 -10.53
CA ALA A 310 -4.16 3.97 -11.41
C ALA A 310 -4.28 2.75 -12.34
N GLN A 311 -5.22 2.80 -13.29
CA GLN A 311 -5.51 1.66 -14.18
C GLN A 311 -4.33 1.27 -15.09
N ALA A 312 -3.44 2.21 -15.40
CA ALA A 312 -2.26 1.96 -16.25
C ALA A 312 -1.14 1.22 -15.49
N LEU A 313 -1.10 1.32 -14.16
CA LEU A 313 -0.09 0.63 -13.37
C LEU A 313 -0.41 -0.87 -13.31
N ARG A 314 0.57 -1.69 -13.63
CA ARG A 314 0.48 -3.17 -13.52
C ARG A 314 1.36 -3.64 -12.39
N GLN A 315 0.97 -4.73 -11.76
CA GLN A 315 1.78 -5.39 -10.73
C GLN A 315 3.20 -5.69 -11.26
N GLY A 316 4.21 -5.49 -10.42
CA GLY A 316 5.61 -5.67 -10.77
C GLY A 316 6.22 -4.53 -11.58
N MET A 317 5.47 -3.43 -11.87
CA MET A 317 6.08 -2.24 -12.48
C MET A 317 6.94 -1.51 -11.47
N THR A 318 8.15 -1.15 -11.90
CA THR A 318 9.04 -0.27 -11.15
C THR A 318 8.53 1.17 -11.16
N VAL A 319 8.59 1.80 -10.01
CA VAL A 319 8.18 3.19 -9.81
C VAL A 319 9.22 3.97 -9.02
N SER A 320 9.38 5.24 -9.36
CA SER A 320 10.11 6.22 -8.55
C SER A 320 9.14 6.92 -7.61
N VAL A 321 9.42 6.88 -6.31
CA VAL A 321 8.58 7.47 -5.27
C VAL A 321 9.30 8.65 -4.64
N ASN A 322 8.62 9.80 -4.60
CA ASN A 322 9.11 11.04 -3.97
C ASN A 322 8.22 11.34 -2.77
N ILE A 323 8.64 10.96 -1.55
CA ILE A 323 7.89 11.22 -0.31
C ILE A 323 8.23 12.63 0.18
N GLU A 324 7.22 13.47 0.40
CA GLU A 324 7.39 14.79 1.01
C GLU A 324 7.48 14.65 2.53
N THR A 325 8.70 14.74 3.07
CA THR A 325 8.99 14.52 4.49
C THR A 325 8.97 15.79 5.32
N GLY A 326 9.02 16.96 4.68
CA GLY A 326 8.93 18.24 5.35
C GLY A 326 8.73 19.39 4.39
N ARG A 327 7.93 20.38 4.79
CA ARG A 327 7.66 21.59 4.03
C ARG A 327 7.76 22.81 4.92
N ARG A 328 8.40 23.85 4.40
CA ARG A 328 8.41 25.20 4.96
C ARG A 328 8.06 26.19 3.87
N GLU A 329 7.02 26.99 4.07
CA GLU A 329 6.61 28.02 3.12
C GLU A 329 7.60 29.19 3.08
N GLN A 330 8.25 29.47 4.22
CA GLN A 330 9.27 30.49 4.37
C GLN A 330 10.42 29.90 5.17
N ALA A 331 11.49 29.52 4.50
CA ALA A 331 12.74 29.07 5.08
C ALA A 331 13.86 29.96 4.62
N LEU A 332 14.78 30.29 5.50
CA LEU A 332 16.00 30.95 5.14
C LEU A 332 16.90 29.92 4.47
N VAL A 333 17.07 30.00 3.15
CA VAL A 333 17.73 28.96 2.36
C VAL A 333 19.11 29.34 1.87
N LEU A 334 19.96 28.33 1.77
CA LEU A 334 21.28 28.43 1.18
C LEU A 334 21.52 27.19 0.30
N PRO A 335 22.11 27.34 -0.92
CA PRO A 335 22.53 26.21 -1.73
C PRO A 335 23.53 25.30 -1.01
N ASN A 336 23.39 23.98 -1.23
CA ASN A 336 24.20 22.98 -0.52
C ASN A 336 25.69 23.06 -0.82
N ASP A 337 26.11 23.63 -1.95
CA ASP A 337 27.48 23.86 -2.36
C ASP A 337 28.18 24.98 -1.56
N ALA A 338 27.43 25.83 -0.86
CA ALA A 338 27.94 26.83 0.05
C ALA A 338 28.16 26.32 1.49
N LEU A 339 27.70 25.09 1.79
CA LEU A 339 27.85 24.44 3.10
C LEU A 339 29.22 23.73 3.17
N ARG A 340 29.98 24.01 4.21
CA ARG A 340 31.29 23.40 4.49
C ARG A 340 31.21 22.55 5.76
N GLN A 341 32.08 21.56 5.88
CA GLN A 341 32.28 20.74 7.10
C GLN A 341 30.95 20.31 7.78
N ARG A 342 30.01 19.79 6.97
CA ARG A 342 28.71 19.38 7.49
C ARG A 342 28.86 18.18 8.43
N SER A 343 28.31 18.32 9.64
CA SER A 343 28.24 17.27 10.64
C SER A 343 26.84 17.24 11.26
N GLY A 344 26.01 16.25 10.83
CA GLY A 344 24.61 16.15 11.26
C GLY A 344 23.80 17.40 10.92
N SER A 345 23.26 18.06 11.93
CA SER A 345 22.46 19.30 11.83
C SER A 345 23.27 20.59 11.87
N THR A 346 24.59 20.53 11.81
CA THR A 346 25.45 21.71 11.83
C THR A 346 26.37 21.75 10.60
N ALA A 347 26.64 22.92 10.12
CA ALA A 347 27.63 23.16 9.07
C ALA A 347 28.40 24.45 9.35
N GLU A 348 29.50 24.64 8.62
CA GLU A 348 30.23 25.90 8.57
C GLU A 348 29.98 26.54 7.22
N VAL A 349 29.85 27.88 7.21
CA VAL A 349 29.72 28.69 6.00
C VAL A 349 30.69 29.85 6.08
N LEU A 350 31.11 30.38 4.93
CA LEU A 350 31.93 31.60 4.86
C LEU A 350 31.05 32.79 4.55
N ARG A 351 30.67 33.54 5.58
CA ARG A 351 29.95 34.80 5.42
C ARG A 351 30.87 35.91 4.99
N VAL A 352 30.39 36.78 4.14
CA VAL A 352 31.13 37.99 3.77
C VAL A 352 30.74 39.14 4.68
N ARG A 353 31.72 39.68 5.39
CA ARG A 353 31.56 40.89 6.23
C ARG A 353 32.67 41.87 5.91
N ASP A 354 32.30 43.09 5.56
CA ASP A 354 33.27 44.17 5.19
C ASP A 354 34.31 43.78 4.14
N GLY A 355 33.89 42.90 3.18
CA GLY A 355 34.77 42.42 2.11
C GLY A 355 35.77 41.32 2.55
N HIS A 356 35.59 40.72 3.72
CA HIS A 356 36.42 39.63 4.23
C HIS A 356 35.57 38.38 4.47
N ALA A 357 36.20 37.20 4.29
CA ALA A 357 35.56 35.92 4.56
C ALA A 357 35.61 35.60 6.06
N GLU A 358 34.47 35.44 6.68
CA GLU A 358 34.29 35.10 8.10
C GLU A 358 33.65 33.73 8.23
N PRO A 359 34.28 32.73 8.87
CA PRO A 359 33.66 31.44 9.12
C PRO A 359 32.59 31.59 10.19
N VAL A 360 31.36 31.08 9.87
CA VAL A 360 30.22 31.08 10.78
C VAL A 360 29.67 29.66 10.88
N LYS A 361 29.46 29.20 12.11
CA LYS A 361 28.75 27.95 12.35
C LYS A 361 27.26 28.20 12.25
N VAL A 362 26.58 27.38 11.46
CA VAL A 362 25.15 27.45 11.23
C VAL A 362 24.48 26.15 11.68
N ARG A 363 23.26 26.26 12.16
CA ARG A 363 22.39 25.11 12.42
C ARG A 363 21.45 24.94 11.23
N LEU A 364 21.45 23.73 10.69
CA LEU A 364 20.59 23.36 9.57
C LEU A 364 19.21 22.92 10.07
N GLY A 365 18.16 23.30 9.35
CA GLY A 365 16.81 22.81 9.50
C GLY A 365 16.49 21.72 8.46
N LEU A 366 15.49 21.95 7.62
CA LEU A 366 15.12 21.04 6.54
C LEU A 366 16.22 20.97 5.48
N LEU A 367 16.47 19.75 5.02
CA LEU A 367 17.52 19.47 4.04
C LEU A 367 16.87 19.11 2.71
N GLY A 368 16.84 20.06 1.79
CA GLY A 368 16.40 19.82 0.42
C GLY A 368 17.52 19.28 -0.47
N THR A 369 17.14 18.86 -1.69
CA THR A 369 18.09 18.27 -2.65
C THR A 369 19.16 19.26 -3.13
N ALA A 370 18.79 20.50 -3.41
CA ALA A 370 19.70 21.54 -3.90
C ALA A 370 20.01 22.61 -2.85
N MET A 371 19.14 22.82 -1.89
CA MET A 371 19.21 23.86 -0.86
C MET A 371 18.92 23.29 0.50
N SER A 372 19.45 23.93 1.55
CA SER A 372 19.17 23.61 2.95
C SER A 372 18.65 24.82 3.69
N GLU A 373 17.77 24.59 4.65
CA GLU A 373 17.31 25.59 5.58
C GLU A 373 18.41 25.94 6.59
N ILE A 374 18.63 27.21 6.81
CA ILE A 374 19.47 27.74 7.89
C ILE A 374 18.56 28.15 9.03
N ALA A 375 18.51 27.32 10.08
CA ALA A 375 17.69 27.59 11.24
C ALA A 375 18.29 28.67 12.17
N GLU A 376 19.63 28.74 12.25
CA GLU A 376 20.35 29.72 13.08
C GLU A 376 21.73 29.99 12.49
N GLY A 377 22.26 31.22 12.75
CA GLY A 377 23.62 31.61 12.42
C GLY A 377 23.76 32.59 11.25
N LEU A 378 22.70 32.76 10.44
CA LEU A 378 22.65 33.76 9.36
C LEU A 378 21.35 34.53 9.41
N GLU A 379 21.36 35.72 8.79
CA GLU A 379 20.21 36.58 8.59
C GLU A 379 19.92 36.75 7.10
N GLU A 380 18.68 37.10 6.78
CA GLU A 380 18.27 37.38 5.41
C GLU A 380 19.11 38.50 4.79
N GLY A 381 19.51 38.36 3.54
CA GLY A 381 20.32 39.33 2.80
C GLY A 381 21.81 39.21 3.00
N GLN A 382 22.30 38.38 3.93
CA GLN A 382 23.75 38.14 4.09
C GLN A 382 24.30 37.37 2.90
N LEU A 383 25.57 37.64 2.56
CA LEU A 383 26.26 37.00 1.45
C LEU A 383 27.16 35.87 1.98
N VAL A 384 27.05 34.71 1.37
CA VAL A 384 27.80 33.49 1.69
C VAL A 384 28.60 33.05 0.48
N LEU A 385 29.90 32.84 0.66
CA LEU A 385 30.82 32.42 -0.38
C LEU A 385 30.66 30.96 -0.75
N VAL A 386 30.85 30.67 -2.03
CA VAL A 386 31.03 29.32 -2.55
C VAL A 386 32.49 29.12 -2.90
N GLY A 387 33.08 28.01 -2.45
CA GLY A 387 34.48 27.70 -2.67
C GLY A 387 35.35 27.96 -1.47
N GLU A 388 36.67 27.89 -1.68
CA GLU A 388 37.66 28.00 -0.61
C GLU A 388 38.19 29.44 -0.46
N ALA A 389 38.11 29.96 0.73
CA ALA A 389 38.80 31.16 1.16
C ALA A 389 39.32 30.94 2.59
N GLU A 390 40.46 31.57 2.92
CA GLU A 390 41.01 31.55 4.28
C GLU A 390 40.19 32.49 5.20
N PRO A 391 40.01 32.12 6.46
CA PRO A 391 39.42 33.02 7.44
C PRO A 391 40.13 34.37 7.48
N GLY A 392 39.35 35.48 7.36
CA GLY A 392 39.90 36.83 7.32
C GLY A 392 40.45 37.26 5.95
N GLN A 393 40.45 36.42 4.95
CA GLN A 393 40.93 36.77 3.61
C GLN A 393 40.00 37.81 2.96
N ARG A 394 40.61 38.83 2.36
CA ARG A 394 39.86 39.80 1.56
C ARG A 394 39.42 39.17 0.24
N VAL A 395 38.10 39.29 -0.09
CA VAL A 395 37.50 38.68 -1.24
C VAL A 395 36.73 39.69 -2.09
N ARG A 396 36.70 39.45 -3.38
CA ARG A 396 35.77 40.15 -4.30
C ARG A 396 34.61 39.19 -4.60
N ILE A 397 33.41 39.71 -4.66
CA ILE A 397 32.19 38.93 -4.76
C ILE A 397 31.64 39.04 -6.17
N ARG A 398 31.28 37.89 -6.74
CA ARG A 398 30.33 37.80 -7.85
C ARG A 398 29.05 37.19 -7.29
N GLU A 399 28.04 38.01 -7.10
CA GLU A 399 26.75 37.54 -6.64
C GLU A 399 26.08 36.67 -7.73
N GLN A 400 25.64 35.49 -7.36
CA GLN A 400 24.82 34.62 -8.20
C GLN A 400 23.44 34.45 -7.57
N PRO A 401 22.37 34.43 -8.39
CA PRO A 401 21.05 34.07 -7.89
C PRO A 401 21.07 32.61 -7.40
N ILE A 402 20.36 32.37 -6.32
CA ILE A 402 20.15 30.99 -5.83
C ILE A 402 19.51 30.16 -6.95
N PRO A 403 20.02 28.96 -7.27
CA PRO A 403 19.44 28.10 -8.29
C PRO A 403 17.93 27.96 -8.06
N GLY A 404 17.12 28.14 -9.09
CA GLY A 404 15.68 28.11 -8.96
C GLY A 404 15.20 26.76 -8.47
N ALA A 405 14.32 26.73 -7.51
CA ALA A 405 13.46 25.59 -7.26
C ALA A 405 12.47 25.55 -8.45
N GLY A 406 12.81 24.80 -9.51
CA GLY A 406 11.92 24.81 -10.64
C GLY A 406 12.53 24.13 -11.85
N SER A 407 12.37 22.88 -11.92
CA SER A 407 11.92 22.13 -13.11
C SER A 407 11.72 20.67 -12.74
#